data_c819592058b0d233a9e7d32a7cf647eb
#
_entry.id   c819592058b0d233a9e7d32a7cf647eb
#
_cell.length_a   1.000
_cell.length_b   1.000
_cell.length_c   1.000
_cell.angle_alpha   90.00
_cell.angle_beta   90.00
_cell.angle_gamma   90.00
#
_symmetry.space_group_name_H-M   'P 1'
#
loop_
_entity.id
_entity.type
_entity.pdbx_description
1 polymer ?
#
loop_
_entity_poly.entity_id
_entity_poly.type
_entity_poly.pdbx_seq_one_letter_code
_entity_poly.pdbx_strand_id
1 'polypeptide(L)'
;MVTSSKTCRKGLKVDSPAKQAKSQRVKHLGIVKRDGYLAPFEDAIRGRHEHAQWKYSQYTDNGKSTLSDFANGHEYYGLHKLEKGWVFREWAPNATDIYLIGDFNKWKESPKYRCKRIKGTGNWELKLSENSINHGDLYKMHVYWEGGEGERIPAWTRRVVQDEETKIFSAQVWNPEQPYKWKKKSFVPKT
;
A
#
# COMPACT_ATOMS: atom_id res chain seq x y z
N MET A 1 -22.16 -10.96 -12.58
CA MET A 1 -22.35 -10.91 -11.13
C MET A 1 -21.08 -11.44 -10.46
N VAL A 2 -20.22 -10.60 -9.99
CA VAL A 2 -19.01 -10.98 -9.25
C VAL A 2 -19.22 -10.57 -7.81
N THR A 3 -19.52 -11.54 -6.96
CA THR A 3 -19.68 -11.35 -5.53
C THR A 3 -18.28 -11.29 -4.89
N SER A 4 -17.80 -10.09 -4.60
CA SER A 4 -16.57 -9.87 -3.83
C SER A 4 -16.85 -10.12 -2.36
N SER A 5 -16.48 -11.30 -1.85
CA SER A 5 -16.48 -11.58 -0.42
C SER A 5 -15.25 -10.94 0.22
N LYS A 6 -15.46 -9.83 0.94
CA LYS A 6 -14.45 -9.17 1.75
C LYS A 6 -14.23 -9.93 3.04
N THR A 7 -13.18 -10.72 3.12
CA THR A 7 -12.72 -11.29 4.39
C THR A 7 -11.86 -10.28 5.12
N CYS A 8 -12.45 -9.61 6.10
CA CYS A 8 -11.73 -8.77 7.06
C CYS A 8 -10.79 -9.67 7.88
N ARG A 9 -9.48 -9.50 7.73
CA ARG A 9 -8.49 -10.29 8.48
C ARG A 9 -8.56 -9.89 9.96
N LYS A 10 -9.09 -10.80 10.80
CA LYS A 10 -8.92 -10.73 12.27
C LYS A 10 -7.44 -10.87 12.58
N GLY A 11 -6.90 -10.00 13.43
CA GLY A 11 -5.51 -10.06 13.87
C GLY A 11 -5.19 -11.41 14.52
N LEU A 12 -4.44 -12.24 13.82
CA LEU A 12 -3.88 -13.48 14.36
C LEU A 12 -2.74 -13.10 15.33
N LYS A 13 -2.90 -13.48 16.60
CA LYS A 13 -1.76 -13.60 17.52
C LYS A 13 -0.97 -14.80 17.05
N VAL A 14 0.18 -14.59 16.44
CA VAL A 14 1.07 -15.65 16.01
C VAL A 14 2.29 -15.64 16.94
N ASP A 15 2.49 -16.74 17.63
CA ASP A 15 3.67 -16.95 18.47
C ASP A 15 4.94 -16.92 17.62
N SER A 16 5.95 -16.22 18.13
CA SER A 16 7.27 -16.10 17.53
C SER A 16 7.91 -17.47 17.29
N PRO A 17 8.66 -17.68 16.19
CA PRO A 17 9.29 -18.96 15.84
C PRO A 17 10.32 -19.49 16.84
N ALA A 18 10.64 -18.75 17.90
CA ALA A 18 11.62 -19.15 18.91
C ALA A 18 11.23 -20.41 19.74
N LYS A 19 10.01 -20.93 19.61
CA LYS A 19 9.53 -22.07 20.44
C LYS A 19 9.47 -23.43 19.74
N GLN A 20 9.85 -23.57 18.47
CA GLN A 20 9.71 -24.84 17.74
C GLN A 20 11.00 -25.50 17.26
N ALA A 21 12.15 -25.09 17.74
CA ALA A 21 13.41 -25.73 17.36
C ALA A 21 13.82 -26.83 18.38
N LYS A 22 13.33 -28.05 18.20
CA LYS A 22 13.98 -29.26 18.77
C LYS A 22 14.41 -30.19 17.64
N SER A 23 15.74 -30.26 17.46
CA SER A 23 16.52 -31.40 16.98
C SER A 23 16.18 -32.00 15.62
N GLN A 24 16.68 -31.34 14.56
CA GLN A 24 17.12 -32.08 13.36
C GLN A 24 18.59 -31.76 13.12
N ARG A 25 19.41 -32.80 12.76
CA ARG A 25 20.84 -32.67 12.43
C ARG A 25 21.05 -31.47 11.52
N VAL A 26 21.78 -30.48 12.00
CA VAL A 26 22.05 -29.23 11.32
C VAL A 26 22.86 -29.53 10.06
N LYS A 27 22.20 -29.61 8.91
CA LYS A 27 22.92 -29.55 7.63
C LYS A 27 23.46 -28.14 7.48
N HIS A 28 24.80 -28.01 7.33
CA HIS A 28 25.43 -26.73 7.03
C HIS A 28 24.76 -26.10 5.82
N LEU A 29 24.51 -24.78 5.89
CA LEU A 29 23.96 -24.02 4.79
C LEU A 29 24.86 -24.10 3.56
N GLY A 30 24.27 -24.20 2.38
CA GLY A 30 25.03 -24.28 1.13
C GLY A 30 26.02 -23.13 0.91
N ILE A 31 25.70 -21.94 1.42
CA ILE A 31 26.59 -20.78 1.38
C ILE A 31 27.79 -20.95 2.28
N VAL A 32 27.63 -21.51 3.48
CA VAL A 32 28.72 -21.78 4.44
C VAL A 32 29.65 -22.89 3.92
N LYS A 33 29.12 -23.87 3.18
CA LYS A 33 29.94 -24.90 2.54
C LYS A 33 30.82 -24.35 1.44
N ARG A 34 30.36 -23.30 0.75
CA ARG A 34 31.12 -22.65 -0.35
C ARG A 34 32.14 -21.65 0.18
N ASP A 35 31.83 -21.01 1.31
CA ASP A 35 32.67 -20.03 1.97
C ASP A 35 32.81 -20.34 3.44
N GLY A 36 33.95 -20.94 3.82
CA GLY A 36 34.25 -21.34 5.20
C GLY A 36 34.38 -20.15 6.17
N TYR A 37 34.64 -18.94 5.71
CA TYR A 37 34.67 -17.75 6.56
C TYR A 37 33.30 -17.38 7.14
N LEU A 38 32.23 -17.89 6.56
CA LEU A 38 30.87 -17.71 7.07
C LEU A 38 30.49 -18.65 8.20
N ALA A 39 31.32 -19.68 8.50
CA ALA A 39 31.00 -20.67 9.53
C ALA A 39 30.68 -20.08 10.92
N PRO A 40 31.43 -19.06 11.42
CA PRO A 40 31.11 -18.41 12.71
C PRO A 40 29.75 -17.69 12.72
N PHE A 41 29.19 -17.38 11.53
CA PHE A 41 27.94 -16.64 11.38
C PHE A 41 26.78 -17.51 10.91
N GLU A 42 26.96 -18.83 10.86
CA GLU A 42 25.95 -19.76 10.30
C GLU A 42 24.60 -19.63 11.00
N ASP A 43 24.57 -19.52 12.34
CA ASP A 43 23.33 -19.38 13.10
C ASP A 43 22.62 -18.07 12.79
N ALA A 44 23.34 -16.96 12.62
CA ALA A 44 22.77 -15.69 12.24
C ALA A 44 22.19 -15.72 10.82
N ILE A 45 22.89 -16.37 9.89
CA ILE A 45 22.43 -16.54 8.50
C ILE A 45 21.18 -17.41 8.48
N ARG A 46 21.16 -18.52 9.22
CA ARG A 46 20.01 -19.40 9.36
C ARG A 46 18.82 -18.68 9.96
N GLY A 47 18.98 -17.96 11.05
CA GLY A 47 17.90 -17.22 11.70
C GLY A 47 17.28 -16.16 10.77
N ARG A 48 18.08 -15.46 9.96
CA ARG A 48 17.58 -14.54 8.94
C ARG A 48 16.77 -15.24 7.85
N HIS A 49 17.26 -16.39 7.40
CA HIS A 49 16.57 -17.19 6.38
C HIS A 49 15.22 -17.71 6.92
N GLU A 50 15.21 -18.28 8.12
CA GLU A 50 14.01 -18.77 8.77
C GLU A 50 13.00 -17.64 9.00
N HIS A 51 13.46 -16.46 9.42
CA HIS A 51 12.61 -15.29 9.55
C HIS A 51 12.01 -14.86 8.20
N ALA A 52 12.82 -14.86 7.14
CA ALA A 52 12.33 -14.54 5.80
C ALA A 52 11.26 -15.55 5.32
N GLN A 53 11.48 -16.84 5.53
CA GLN A 53 10.50 -17.89 5.23
C GLN A 53 9.22 -17.76 6.07
N TRP A 54 9.36 -17.44 7.33
CA TRP A 54 8.21 -17.17 8.19
C TRP A 54 7.41 -15.97 7.68
N LYS A 55 8.07 -14.85 7.34
CA LYS A 55 7.40 -13.69 6.74
C LYS A 55 6.72 -14.03 5.41
N TYR A 56 7.40 -14.80 4.56
CA TYR A 56 6.82 -15.27 3.32
C TYR A 56 5.53 -16.07 3.57
N SER A 57 5.55 -17.01 4.51
CA SER A 57 4.36 -17.80 4.85
C SER A 57 3.21 -16.95 5.39
N GLN A 58 3.52 -15.87 6.15
CA GLN A 58 2.51 -14.92 6.64
C GLN A 58 1.86 -14.15 5.48
N TYR A 59 2.65 -13.69 4.53
CA TYR A 59 2.16 -12.88 3.40
C TYR A 59 1.39 -13.71 2.37
N THR A 60 1.71 -15.00 2.27
CA THR A 60 1.06 -15.92 1.32
C THR A 60 -0.01 -16.81 1.96
N ASP A 61 -0.42 -16.53 3.19
CA ASP A 61 -1.35 -17.40 3.96
C ASP A 61 -0.92 -18.87 3.90
N ASN A 62 0.36 -19.12 4.24
CA ASN A 62 1.00 -20.44 4.18
C ASN A 62 0.96 -21.09 2.79
N GLY A 63 1.13 -20.28 1.73
CA GLY A 63 1.18 -20.74 0.33
C GLY A 63 -0.18 -20.87 -0.35
N LYS A 64 -1.27 -20.43 0.28
CA LYS A 64 -2.61 -20.38 -0.35
C LYS A 64 -2.77 -19.21 -1.31
N SER A 65 -1.94 -18.20 -1.20
CA SER A 65 -1.88 -17.03 -2.09
C SER A 65 -0.44 -16.73 -2.48
N THR A 66 -0.26 -15.88 -3.47
CA THR A 66 1.07 -15.44 -3.93
C THR A 66 1.49 -14.14 -3.26
N LEU A 67 2.76 -13.75 -3.36
CA LEU A 67 3.22 -12.43 -2.96
C LEU A 67 2.56 -11.32 -3.80
N SER A 68 2.25 -11.58 -5.06
CA SER A 68 1.51 -10.64 -5.91
C SER A 68 0.11 -10.37 -5.37
N ASP A 69 -0.58 -11.40 -4.86
CA ASP A 69 -1.90 -11.22 -4.22
C ASP A 69 -1.80 -10.41 -2.92
N PHE A 70 -0.69 -10.53 -2.20
CA PHE A 70 -0.42 -9.71 -1.02
C PHE A 70 -0.08 -8.26 -1.41
N ALA A 71 0.72 -8.07 -2.46
CA ALA A 71 1.26 -6.79 -2.90
C ALA A 71 0.28 -5.96 -3.76
N ASN A 72 -1.02 -6.16 -3.62
CA ASN A 72 -2.08 -5.48 -4.38
C ASN A 72 -2.61 -4.20 -3.72
N GLY A 73 -1.86 -3.61 -2.80
CA GLY A 73 -2.28 -2.37 -2.10
C GLY A 73 -2.64 -1.23 -3.05
N HIS A 74 -2.01 -1.17 -4.21
CA HIS A 74 -2.28 -0.18 -5.26
C HIS A 74 -3.68 -0.30 -5.90
N GLU A 75 -4.35 -1.44 -5.75
CA GLU A 75 -5.74 -1.66 -6.18
C GLU A 75 -6.74 -1.27 -5.09
N TYR A 76 -6.29 -1.17 -3.85
CA TYR A 76 -7.12 -0.86 -2.70
C TYR A 76 -6.96 0.59 -2.22
N TYR A 77 -5.71 1.05 -2.05
CA TYR A 77 -5.39 2.40 -1.58
C TYR A 77 -5.31 3.40 -2.73
N GLY A 78 -5.41 4.68 -2.39
CA GLY A 78 -5.43 5.78 -3.33
C GLY A 78 -6.84 6.12 -3.82
N LEU A 79 -6.91 6.89 -4.88
CA LEU A 79 -8.15 7.36 -5.49
C LEU A 79 -8.52 6.48 -6.69
N HIS A 80 -9.67 5.83 -6.64
CA HIS A 80 -10.17 4.94 -7.68
C HIS A 80 -11.53 5.37 -8.19
N LYS A 81 -11.71 5.35 -9.51
CA LYS A 81 -13.01 5.47 -10.16
C LYS A 81 -13.76 4.14 -10.01
N LEU A 82 -15.01 4.22 -9.59
CA LEU A 82 -15.97 3.10 -9.54
C LEU A 82 -16.99 3.26 -10.67
N GLU A 83 -17.83 2.25 -10.87
CA GLU A 83 -18.97 2.35 -11.81
C GLU A 83 -19.88 3.55 -11.46
N LYS A 84 -20.08 3.81 -10.17
CA LYS A 84 -20.90 4.92 -9.66
C LYS A 84 -20.13 5.74 -8.65
N GLY A 85 -19.29 6.68 -9.13
CA GLY A 85 -18.56 7.59 -8.26
C GLY A 85 -17.09 7.22 -8.05
N TRP A 86 -16.54 7.64 -6.92
CA TRP A 86 -15.15 7.50 -6.57
C TRP A 86 -15.00 6.95 -5.17
N VAL A 87 -13.91 6.24 -4.93
CA VAL A 87 -13.47 5.85 -3.59
C VAL A 87 -12.02 6.25 -3.40
N PHE A 88 -11.76 6.90 -2.28
CA PHE A 88 -10.41 7.20 -1.81
C PHE A 88 -10.14 6.40 -0.54
N ARG A 89 -8.95 5.80 -0.43
CA ARG A 89 -8.50 5.09 0.77
C ARG A 89 -7.05 5.41 1.08
N GLU A 90 -6.76 5.56 2.36
CA GLU A 90 -5.39 5.77 2.85
C GLU A 90 -5.19 5.02 4.16
N TRP A 91 -3.94 4.63 4.43
CA TRP A 91 -3.55 4.04 5.70
C TRP A 91 -2.81 5.08 6.54
N ALA A 92 -3.45 5.53 7.60
CA ALA A 92 -2.93 6.53 8.52
C ALA A 92 -3.38 6.23 9.94
N PRO A 93 -2.76 5.24 10.61
CA PRO A 93 -3.23 4.74 11.91
C PRO A 93 -3.20 5.78 13.02
N ASN A 94 -2.28 6.75 12.95
CA ASN A 94 -2.10 7.80 13.95
C ASN A 94 -2.84 9.11 13.60
N ALA A 95 -3.50 9.18 12.44
CA ALA A 95 -4.32 10.33 12.10
C ALA A 95 -5.58 10.39 12.98
N THR A 96 -5.96 11.59 13.37
CA THR A 96 -7.21 11.89 14.11
C THR A 96 -8.31 12.31 13.16
N ASP A 97 -7.95 12.95 12.03
CA ASP A 97 -8.89 13.32 10.97
C ASP A 97 -8.17 13.44 9.62
N ILE A 98 -8.90 13.27 8.51
CA ILE A 98 -8.38 13.43 7.14
C ILE A 98 -9.46 14.03 6.25
N TYR A 99 -9.07 15.08 5.51
CA TYR A 99 -9.88 15.69 4.46
C TYR A 99 -9.16 15.61 3.13
N LEU A 100 -9.90 15.42 2.03
CA LEU A 100 -9.39 15.72 0.70
C LEU A 100 -9.63 17.20 0.39
N ILE A 101 -8.58 17.87 -0.05
CA ILE A 101 -8.60 19.24 -0.53
C ILE A 101 -8.04 19.30 -1.94
N GLY A 102 -8.57 20.16 -2.78
CA GLY A 102 -8.14 20.28 -4.17
C GLY A 102 -9.00 21.25 -4.99
N ASP A 103 -8.85 21.21 -6.31
CA ASP A 103 -9.57 22.08 -7.23
C ASP A 103 -11.09 21.95 -7.09
N PHE A 104 -11.57 20.74 -6.83
CA PHE A 104 -12.99 20.40 -6.66
C PHE A 104 -13.67 21.06 -5.45
N ASN A 105 -12.93 21.55 -4.47
CA ASN A 105 -13.45 22.25 -3.29
C ASN A 105 -12.70 23.56 -2.98
N LYS A 106 -11.98 24.10 -3.98
CA LYS A 106 -11.20 25.34 -3.87
C LYS A 106 -10.15 25.27 -2.75
N TRP A 107 -9.55 24.08 -2.56
CA TRP A 107 -8.52 23.81 -1.55
C TRP A 107 -8.97 24.08 -0.11
N LYS A 108 -10.28 23.95 0.15
CA LYS A 108 -10.87 24.14 1.47
C LYS A 108 -11.47 22.84 1.99
N GLU A 109 -11.36 22.62 3.27
CA GLU A 109 -12.02 21.50 3.92
C GLU A 109 -13.54 21.64 3.82
N SER A 110 -14.19 20.49 3.70
CA SER A 110 -15.63 20.41 3.64
C SER A 110 -16.09 19.05 4.16
N PRO A 111 -17.21 18.97 4.88
CA PRO A 111 -17.76 17.71 5.38
C PRO A 111 -17.97 16.65 4.29
N LYS A 112 -18.27 17.07 3.07
CA LYS A 112 -18.42 16.20 1.90
C LYS A 112 -17.12 15.43 1.58
N TYR A 113 -15.96 16.02 1.85
CA TYR A 113 -14.64 15.48 1.52
C TYR A 113 -13.87 14.97 2.74
N ARG A 114 -14.55 14.81 3.87
CA ARG A 114 -14.00 14.22 5.09
C ARG A 114 -13.96 12.70 4.98
N CYS A 115 -12.80 12.11 5.22
CA CYS A 115 -12.62 10.67 5.27
C CYS A 115 -13.22 10.09 6.58
N LYS A 116 -13.68 8.85 6.50
CA LYS A 116 -14.17 8.08 7.65
C LYS A 116 -13.16 7.01 8.03
N ARG A 117 -12.80 6.96 9.30
CA ARG A 117 -11.92 5.92 9.82
C ARG A 117 -12.62 4.57 9.82
N ILE A 118 -11.99 3.55 9.24
CA ILE A 118 -12.47 2.17 9.32
C ILE A 118 -12.01 1.60 10.66
N LYS A 119 -12.97 1.34 11.54
CA LYS A 119 -12.71 0.90 12.92
C LYS A 119 -11.85 -0.37 12.95
N GLY A 120 -10.82 -0.35 13.80
CA GLY A 120 -9.95 -1.52 14.02
C GLY A 120 -8.86 -1.77 12.97
N THR A 121 -8.66 -0.86 11.98
CA THR A 121 -7.67 -1.09 10.89
C THR A 121 -6.68 0.07 10.77
N GLY A 122 -6.74 1.16 11.05
CA GLY A 122 -5.88 2.31 10.68
C GLY A 122 -6.13 2.85 9.28
N ASN A 123 -7.12 2.31 8.57
CA ASN A 123 -7.52 2.77 7.25
C ASN A 123 -8.57 3.87 7.34
N TRP A 124 -8.52 4.76 6.36
CA TRP A 124 -9.49 5.81 6.12
C TRP A 124 -10.14 5.61 4.77
N GLU A 125 -11.43 5.89 4.65
CA GLU A 125 -12.18 5.75 3.41
C GLU A 125 -13.08 6.98 3.19
N LEU A 126 -13.12 7.45 1.94
CA LEU A 126 -14.07 8.45 1.48
C LEU A 126 -14.73 7.95 0.20
N LYS A 127 -16.06 8.00 0.15
CA LYS A 127 -16.85 7.71 -1.04
C LYS A 127 -17.48 8.97 -1.55
N LEU A 128 -17.33 9.22 -2.85
CA LEU A 128 -17.80 10.41 -3.52
C LEU A 128 -18.70 10.05 -4.70
N SER A 129 -19.65 10.92 -5.00
CA SER A 129 -20.47 10.80 -6.20
C SER A 129 -19.65 11.03 -7.47
N GLU A 130 -20.18 10.65 -8.61
CA GLU A 130 -19.50 10.67 -9.91
C GLU A 130 -18.91 12.02 -10.28
N ASN A 131 -19.70 13.08 -10.10
CA ASN A 131 -19.35 14.44 -10.47
C ASN A 131 -18.65 15.23 -9.35
N SER A 132 -18.09 14.54 -8.36
CA SER A 132 -17.43 15.21 -7.24
C SER A 132 -15.98 15.57 -7.52
N ILE A 133 -15.34 14.85 -8.45
CA ILE A 133 -13.93 15.01 -8.84
C ILE A 133 -13.83 14.73 -10.33
N ASN A 134 -13.03 15.52 -11.06
CA ASN A 134 -12.81 15.37 -12.49
C ASN A 134 -11.39 14.90 -12.80
N HIS A 135 -11.20 14.33 -14.00
CA HIS A 135 -9.87 14.07 -14.53
C HIS A 135 -9.07 15.37 -14.63
N GLY A 136 -7.84 15.36 -14.15
CA GLY A 136 -6.94 16.50 -14.16
C GLY A 136 -6.96 17.36 -12.89
N ASP A 137 -8.01 17.26 -12.04
CA ASP A 137 -8.07 18.01 -10.78
C ASP A 137 -6.84 17.72 -9.91
N LEU A 138 -6.26 18.78 -9.34
CA LEU A 138 -5.18 18.66 -8.37
C LEU A 138 -5.75 18.46 -6.97
N TYR A 139 -5.06 17.65 -6.15
CA TYR A 139 -5.53 17.39 -4.80
C TYR A 139 -4.41 16.99 -3.84
N LYS A 140 -4.69 17.13 -2.56
CA LYS A 140 -3.89 16.64 -1.42
C LYS A 140 -4.81 16.10 -0.33
N MET A 141 -4.24 15.47 0.66
CA MET A 141 -4.88 15.24 1.96
C MET A 141 -4.47 16.35 2.92
N HIS A 142 -5.42 16.88 3.69
CA HIS A 142 -5.13 17.58 4.93
C HIS A 142 -5.32 16.59 6.07
N VAL A 143 -4.25 16.31 6.78
CA VAL A 143 -4.18 15.26 7.80
C VAL A 143 -3.96 15.90 9.16
N TYR A 144 -4.76 15.51 10.12
CA TYR A 144 -4.64 15.87 11.54
C TYR A 144 -4.09 14.70 12.33
N TRP A 145 -3.21 14.96 13.28
CA TRP A 145 -2.68 13.97 14.23
C TRP A 145 -2.47 14.63 15.58
N GLU A 146 -2.19 13.87 16.63
CA GLU A 146 -1.93 14.40 17.94
C GLU A 146 -0.70 15.34 17.90
N GLY A 147 -0.93 16.62 18.23
CA GLY A 147 0.09 17.64 18.25
C GLY A 147 0.38 18.35 16.92
N GLY A 148 -0.41 18.11 15.84
CA GLY A 148 -0.21 18.82 14.59
C GLY A 148 -1.17 18.49 13.46
N GLU A 149 -0.96 19.17 12.35
CA GLU A 149 -1.69 18.97 11.09
C GLU A 149 -0.79 19.29 9.90
N GLY A 150 -1.20 18.93 8.72
CA GLY A 150 -0.52 19.34 7.51
C GLY A 150 -1.00 18.65 6.24
N GLU A 151 -0.67 19.28 5.11
CA GLU A 151 -0.98 18.75 3.79
C GLU A 151 -0.01 17.63 3.41
N ARG A 152 -0.52 16.58 2.81
CA ARG A 152 0.25 15.43 2.32
C ARG A 152 -0.28 14.98 0.96
N ILE A 153 0.63 14.59 0.07
CA ILE A 153 0.28 13.83 -1.12
C ILE A 153 -0.04 12.41 -0.67
N PRO A 154 -1.19 11.81 -1.10
CA PRO A 154 -1.51 10.42 -0.75
C PRO A 154 -0.42 9.45 -1.19
N ALA A 155 -0.12 8.45 -0.35
CA ALA A 155 0.96 7.50 -0.60
C ALA A 155 0.77 6.68 -1.90
N TRP A 156 -0.48 6.40 -2.28
CA TRP A 156 -0.85 5.61 -3.45
C TRP A 156 -1.37 6.48 -4.61
N THR A 157 -0.80 7.67 -4.77
CA THR A 157 -1.14 8.57 -5.87
C THR A 157 -0.60 8.03 -7.19
N ARG A 158 -1.46 7.98 -8.22
CA ARG A 158 -1.08 7.49 -9.56
C ARG A 158 -0.28 8.51 -10.37
N ARG A 159 -0.50 9.79 -10.14
CA ARG A 159 0.16 10.88 -10.82
C ARG A 159 0.41 12.04 -9.87
N VAL A 160 1.62 12.55 -9.92
CA VAL A 160 2.06 13.76 -9.20
C VAL A 160 2.53 14.77 -10.22
N VAL A 161 2.17 16.01 -10.05
CA VAL A 161 2.62 17.13 -10.87
C VAL A 161 3.23 18.21 -9.98
N GLN A 162 4.19 18.93 -10.53
CA GLN A 162 4.81 20.08 -9.88
C GLN A 162 4.25 21.34 -10.54
N ASP A 163 3.84 22.29 -9.73
CA ASP A 163 3.47 23.62 -10.17
C ASP A 163 4.71 24.38 -10.65
N GLU A 164 4.64 25.03 -11.80
CA GLU A 164 5.81 25.65 -12.43
C GLU A 164 6.29 26.92 -11.70
N GLU A 165 5.39 27.64 -11.05
CA GLU A 165 5.71 28.87 -10.35
C GLU A 165 6.13 28.62 -8.90
N THR A 166 5.29 27.93 -8.15
CA THR A 166 5.50 27.67 -6.71
C THR A 166 6.45 26.51 -6.42
N LYS A 167 6.69 25.65 -7.42
CA LYS A 167 7.45 24.38 -7.29
C LYS A 167 6.85 23.38 -6.30
N ILE A 168 5.61 23.59 -5.90
CA ILE A 168 4.87 22.72 -4.99
C ILE A 168 4.34 21.50 -5.77
N PHE A 169 4.51 20.32 -5.20
CA PHE A 169 3.94 19.11 -5.75
C PHE A 169 2.51 18.86 -5.26
N SER A 170 1.67 18.37 -6.15
CA SER A 170 0.30 17.94 -5.83
C SER A 170 -0.02 16.63 -6.55
N ALA A 171 -0.89 15.83 -5.94
CA ALA A 171 -1.50 14.69 -6.61
C ALA A 171 -2.43 15.18 -7.71
N GLN A 172 -2.53 14.43 -8.81
CA GLN A 172 -3.47 14.71 -9.88
C GLN A 172 -4.41 13.53 -10.09
N VAL A 173 -5.70 13.82 -10.22
CA VAL A 173 -6.71 12.81 -10.57
C VAL A 173 -6.43 12.31 -11.98
N TRP A 174 -6.11 11.01 -12.10
CA TRP A 174 -5.75 10.43 -13.39
C TRP A 174 -6.76 9.37 -13.81
N ASN A 175 -7.70 9.79 -14.64
CA ASN A 175 -8.73 8.94 -15.24
C ASN A 175 -9.03 9.41 -16.67
N PRO A 176 -8.07 9.26 -17.61
CA PRO A 176 -8.26 9.70 -18.98
C PRO A 176 -9.36 8.87 -19.66
N GLU A 177 -10.13 9.49 -20.56
CA GLU A 177 -11.17 8.83 -21.36
C GLU A 177 -10.61 7.68 -22.19
N GLN A 178 -9.39 7.86 -22.71
CA GLN A 178 -8.69 6.81 -23.44
C GLN A 178 -7.43 6.39 -22.70
N PRO A 179 -7.31 5.09 -22.36
CA PRO A 179 -6.10 4.56 -21.73
C PRO A 179 -4.92 4.65 -22.70
N TYR A 180 -3.72 4.83 -22.15
CA TYR A 180 -2.51 4.86 -22.96
C TYR A 180 -2.32 3.52 -23.69
N LYS A 181 -2.13 3.58 -25.01
CA LYS A 181 -1.84 2.41 -25.86
C LYS A 181 -0.33 2.25 -26.00
N TRP A 182 0.21 1.17 -25.45
CA TRP A 182 1.60 0.82 -25.58
C TRP A 182 1.94 0.54 -27.06
N LYS A 183 2.96 1.23 -27.58
CA LYS A 183 3.42 1.02 -28.96
C LYS A 183 4.12 -0.33 -29.13
N LYS A 184 4.76 -0.86 -28.08
CA LYS A 184 5.39 -2.18 -28.05
C LYS A 184 4.64 -3.08 -27.08
N LYS A 185 4.29 -4.29 -27.52
CA LYS A 185 3.55 -5.28 -26.72
C LYS A 185 4.42 -5.98 -25.68
N SER A 186 5.74 -6.04 -25.90
CA SER A 186 6.69 -6.66 -24.99
C SER A 186 8.02 -5.90 -25.01
N PHE A 187 8.67 -5.83 -23.86
CA PHE A 187 10.05 -5.37 -23.73
C PHE A 187 10.92 -6.58 -23.43
N VAL A 188 11.88 -6.86 -24.31
CA VAL A 188 12.93 -7.86 -24.07
C VAL A 188 14.21 -7.11 -23.77
N PRO A 189 14.78 -7.21 -22.55
CA PRO A 189 16.07 -6.61 -22.23
C PRO A 189 17.14 -7.18 -23.18
N LYS A 190 18.02 -6.33 -23.66
CA LYS A 190 19.24 -6.81 -24.33
C LYS A 190 20.16 -7.36 -23.23
N THR A 191 20.48 -8.63 -23.31
CA THR A 191 21.53 -9.29 -22.52
C THR A 191 22.90 -8.85 -22.99
#